data_84a8635086a4f93c642ea84b5d474994
#
_entry.id   84a8635086a4f93c642ea84b5d474994
#
_cell.length_a   1.000
_cell.length_b   1.000
_cell.length_c   1.000
_cell.angle_alpha   90.00
_cell.angle_beta   90.00
_cell.angle_gamma   90.00
#
_symmetry.space_group_name_H-M   'P 1'
#
loop_
_entity.id
_entity.type
_entity.pdbx_description
1 polymer ?
#
loop_
_entity_poly.entity_id
_entity_poly.type
_entity_poly.pdbx_seq_one_letter_code
_entity_poly.pdbx_strand_id
1 'polypeptide(L)'
;MNTKAIRIEHPESGEGLWRAETTEGNFVIDKHSQHDRIGERHSNRDKFPTLSQDEEIQKKLDEKEIYDTSEYYFAFLSLDQLKEALTSKELKECINSLGFRVLLLELSDCIASPFQIIFKKEDVLNSEDISFMFL
;
A
#
# COMPACT_ATOMS: atom_id res chain seq x y z
N MET A 1 -17.63 -6.07 -12.50
CA MET A 1 -16.68 -7.09 -12.01
C MET A 1 -15.78 -6.48 -10.94
N ASN A 2 -15.62 -7.19 -9.82
CA ASN A 2 -14.88 -6.66 -8.69
C ASN A 2 -13.39 -6.95 -8.82
N THR A 3 -12.58 -6.06 -8.26
CA THR A 3 -11.12 -6.17 -8.26
C THR A 3 -10.65 -6.58 -6.87
N LYS A 4 -9.69 -7.49 -6.82
CA LYS A 4 -9.02 -7.85 -5.58
C LYS A 4 -7.70 -7.12 -5.46
N ALA A 5 -7.37 -6.69 -4.24
CA ALA A 5 -6.16 -5.95 -3.95
C ALA A 5 -5.60 -6.37 -2.60
N ILE A 6 -4.30 -6.18 -2.42
CA ILE A 6 -3.62 -6.49 -1.16
C ILE A 6 -3.17 -5.18 -0.53
N ARG A 7 -3.53 -4.98 0.73
CA ARG A 7 -3.18 -3.76 1.46
C ARG A 7 -2.60 -4.08 2.83
N ILE A 8 -1.56 -3.34 3.22
CA ILE A 8 -1.07 -3.34 4.59
C ILE A 8 -1.61 -2.08 5.25
N GLU A 9 -2.31 -2.25 6.38
CA GLU A 9 -2.79 -1.09 7.13
C GLU A 9 -2.79 -1.31 8.62
N HIS A 10 -2.74 -0.22 9.36
CA HIS A 10 -2.83 -0.23 10.81
C HIS A 10 -4.31 -0.30 11.22
N PRO A 11 -4.69 -1.27 12.09
CA PRO A 11 -6.10 -1.49 12.41
C PRO A 11 -6.79 -0.32 13.12
N GLU A 12 -6.03 0.49 13.85
CA GLU A 12 -6.60 1.63 14.57
C GLU A 12 -6.85 2.84 13.68
N SER A 13 -5.88 3.15 12.80
CA SER A 13 -5.95 4.34 11.96
C SER A 13 -6.44 4.07 10.54
N GLY A 14 -6.31 2.83 10.07
CA GLY A 14 -6.54 2.50 8.66
C GLY A 14 -5.46 3.01 7.73
N GLU A 15 -4.38 3.58 8.27
CA GLU A 15 -3.30 4.14 7.49
C GLU A 15 -2.35 3.05 6.99
N GLY A 16 -1.78 3.25 5.80
CA GLY A 16 -0.75 2.38 5.25
C GLY A 16 0.61 2.64 5.88
N LEU A 17 1.61 1.83 5.47
CA LEU A 17 2.97 1.89 6.05
C LEU A 17 3.61 3.28 6.00
N TRP A 18 3.37 4.01 4.92
CA TRP A 18 4.04 5.30 4.70
C TRP A 18 3.38 6.48 5.41
N ARG A 19 2.22 6.25 6.01
CA ARG A 19 1.49 7.29 6.73
C ARG A 19 1.24 6.96 8.19
N ALA A 20 1.36 5.68 8.57
CA ALA A 20 1.12 5.27 9.95
C ALA A 20 2.23 5.75 10.86
N GLU A 21 1.86 6.23 12.02
CA GLU A 21 2.79 6.73 13.02
C GLU A 21 2.88 5.79 14.21
N THR A 22 4.08 5.74 14.82
CA THR A 22 4.27 5.10 16.12
C THR A 22 3.66 5.95 17.23
N THR A 23 3.60 5.41 18.44
CA THR A 23 3.13 6.18 19.61
C THR A 23 4.02 7.39 19.90
N GLU A 24 5.27 7.38 19.43
CA GLU A 24 6.20 8.50 19.56
C GLU A 24 6.05 9.55 18.45
N GLY A 25 5.12 9.34 17.51
CA GLY A 25 4.88 10.29 16.42
C GLY A 25 5.80 10.12 15.22
N ASN A 26 6.56 9.03 15.15
CA ASN A 26 7.45 8.74 14.04
C ASN A 26 6.75 7.83 13.02
N PHE A 27 6.91 8.13 11.73
CA PHE A 27 6.40 7.25 10.69
C PHE A 27 7.15 5.92 10.70
N VAL A 28 6.41 4.83 10.54
CA VAL A 28 6.99 3.48 10.57
C VAL A 28 8.07 3.31 9.53
N ILE A 29 7.80 3.76 8.30
CA ILE A 29 8.75 3.60 7.21
C ILE A 29 10.01 4.41 7.44
N ASP A 30 9.89 5.61 8.00
CA ASP A 30 11.04 6.47 8.28
C ASP A 30 11.98 5.85 9.31
N LYS A 31 11.40 5.20 10.31
CA LYS A 31 12.18 4.52 11.34
C LYS A 31 13.08 3.43 10.78
N HIS A 32 12.62 2.72 9.74
CA HIS A 32 13.32 1.59 9.18
C HIS A 32 14.06 1.88 7.88
N SER A 33 13.73 2.96 7.19
CA SER A 33 14.33 3.28 5.90
C SER A 33 15.83 3.49 5.93
N GLN A 34 16.39 3.81 7.11
CA GLN A 34 17.82 3.99 7.28
C GLN A 34 18.58 2.66 7.43
N HIS A 35 17.89 1.60 7.77
CA HIS A 35 18.51 0.35 8.19
C HIS A 35 18.14 -0.85 7.32
N ASP A 36 17.22 -0.70 6.40
CA ASP A 36 16.82 -1.77 5.51
C ASP A 36 16.64 -1.27 4.09
N ARG A 37 16.32 -2.19 3.22
CA ARG A 37 16.27 -1.95 1.78
C ARG A 37 14.97 -1.37 1.28
N ILE A 38 14.08 -1.00 2.15
CA ILE A 38 12.81 -0.40 1.75
C ILE A 38 13.04 0.93 1.02
N GLY A 39 13.98 1.74 1.51
CA GLY A 39 14.33 2.97 0.83
C GLY A 39 14.85 2.72 -0.59
N GLU A 40 15.67 1.68 -0.76
CA GLU A 40 16.16 1.28 -2.06
C GLU A 40 15.04 0.83 -2.98
N ARG A 41 14.08 0.05 -2.44
CA ARG A 41 12.93 -0.41 -3.20
C ARG A 41 12.01 0.72 -3.58
N HIS A 42 11.87 1.67 -2.68
CA HIS A 42 11.09 2.87 -2.95
C HIS A 42 11.71 3.69 -4.08
N SER A 43 13.03 3.63 -4.23
CA SER A 43 13.72 4.31 -5.31
C SER A 43 13.71 3.51 -6.62
N ASN A 44 13.25 2.26 -6.61
CA ASN A 44 13.08 1.47 -7.83
C ASN A 44 11.81 1.90 -8.55
N ARG A 45 11.92 2.99 -9.28
CA ARG A 45 10.80 3.68 -9.89
C ARG A 45 10.19 2.94 -11.07
N ASP A 46 10.93 2.01 -11.64
CA ASP A 46 10.43 1.18 -12.74
C ASP A 46 9.46 0.10 -12.24
N LYS A 47 9.70 -0.42 -11.03
CA LYS A 47 8.89 -1.48 -10.45
C LYS A 47 7.83 -0.98 -9.46
N PHE A 48 8.16 0.05 -8.68
CA PHE A 48 7.31 0.57 -7.61
C PHE A 48 7.29 2.10 -7.66
N PRO A 49 6.72 2.69 -8.73
CA PRO A 49 6.68 4.14 -8.86
C PRO A 49 5.77 4.76 -7.80
N THR A 50 6.07 5.98 -7.43
CA THR A 50 5.14 6.77 -6.61
C THR A 50 3.91 7.11 -7.46
N LEU A 51 2.83 7.56 -6.81
CA LEU A 51 1.62 7.92 -7.53
C LEU A 51 1.88 8.95 -8.62
N SER A 52 2.66 9.98 -8.32
CA SER A 52 2.99 11.05 -9.27
C SER A 52 3.84 10.58 -10.45
N GLN A 53 4.54 9.47 -10.30
CA GLN A 53 5.42 8.90 -11.33
C GLN A 53 4.74 7.80 -12.15
N ASP A 54 3.56 7.37 -11.75
CA ASP A 54 2.81 6.33 -12.44
C ASP A 54 1.99 6.99 -13.56
N GLU A 55 2.55 7.00 -14.76
CA GLU A 55 1.95 7.70 -15.89
C GLU A 55 0.56 7.17 -16.24
N GLU A 56 0.34 5.88 -16.14
CA GLU A 56 -0.97 5.29 -16.47
C GLU A 56 -2.04 5.71 -15.48
N ILE A 57 -1.73 5.71 -14.19
CA ILE A 57 -2.67 6.19 -13.18
C ILE A 57 -2.92 7.69 -13.35
N GLN A 58 -1.88 8.48 -13.60
CA GLN A 58 -2.05 9.91 -13.83
C GLN A 58 -2.96 10.19 -15.04
N LYS A 59 -2.80 9.43 -16.12
CA LYS A 59 -3.67 9.53 -17.28
C LYS A 59 -5.11 9.21 -16.95
N LYS A 60 -5.34 8.14 -16.19
CA LYS A 60 -6.69 7.74 -15.77
C LYS A 60 -7.34 8.77 -14.85
N LEU A 61 -6.56 9.37 -13.96
CA LEU A 61 -7.03 10.44 -13.09
C LEU A 61 -7.43 11.67 -13.91
N ASP A 62 -6.63 12.05 -14.90
CA ASP A 62 -6.93 13.18 -15.78
C ASP A 62 -8.21 12.91 -16.59
N GLU A 63 -8.38 11.72 -17.13
CA GLU A 63 -9.56 11.33 -17.88
C GLU A 63 -10.84 11.41 -17.04
N LYS A 64 -10.72 11.14 -15.74
CA LYS A 64 -11.84 11.20 -14.79
C LYS A 64 -11.98 12.58 -14.12
N GLU A 65 -11.10 13.52 -14.48
CA GLU A 65 -11.08 14.86 -13.89
C GLU A 65 -10.90 14.84 -12.37
N ILE A 66 -10.08 13.91 -11.88
CA ILE A 66 -9.75 13.78 -10.47
C ILE A 66 -8.42 14.46 -10.21
N TYR A 67 -8.44 15.57 -9.47
CA TYR A 67 -7.23 16.35 -9.18
C TYR A 67 -6.82 16.28 -7.72
N ASP A 68 -7.72 15.88 -6.84
CA ASP A 68 -7.46 15.67 -5.42
C ASP A 68 -7.50 14.17 -5.12
N THR A 69 -6.35 13.61 -4.77
CA THR A 69 -6.21 12.18 -4.45
C THR A 69 -6.15 11.90 -2.96
N SER A 70 -6.46 12.89 -2.11
CA SER A 70 -6.37 12.74 -0.65
C SER A 70 -7.29 11.66 -0.07
N GLU A 71 -8.38 11.32 -0.75
CA GLU A 71 -9.31 10.28 -0.33
C GLU A 71 -8.94 8.89 -0.80
N TYR A 72 -7.88 8.78 -1.62
CA TYR A 72 -7.46 7.50 -2.18
C TYR A 72 -6.43 6.81 -1.30
N TYR A 73 -6.54 5.51 -1.25
CA TYR A 73 -5.62 4.62 -0.55
C TYR A 73 -4.90 3.75 -1.56
N PHE A 74 -3.68 3.34 -1.22
CA PHE A 74 -2.83 2.51 -2.06
C PHE A 74 -3.01 1.04 -1.71
N ALA A 75 -2.93 0.18 -2.72
CA ALA A 75 -2.87 -1.26 -2.54
C ALA A 75 -1.97 -1.92 -3.59
N PHE A 76 -1.46 -3.09 -3.25
CA PHE A 76 -0.71 -3.92 -4.18
C PHE A 76 -1.65 -4.74 -5.05
N LEU A 77 -1.19 -5.07 -6.25
CA LEU A 77 -1.94 -5.89 -7.21
C LEU A 77 -2.11 -7.33 -6.75
N SER A 78 -1.12 -7.85 -6.02
CA SER A 78 -1.09 -9.24 -5.61
C SER A 78 -0.20 -9.45 -4.39
N LEU A 79 -0.33 -10.61 -3.76
CA LEU A 79 0.55 -11.00 -2.67
C LEU A 79 2.00 -11.14 -3.13
N ASP A 80 2.20 -11.63 -4.36
CA ASP A 80 3.55 -11.75 -4.93
C ASP A 80 4.21 -10.38 -5.09
N GLN A 81 3.47 -9.38 -5.53
CA GLN A 81 3.99 -8.01 -5.62
C GLN A 81 4.35 -7.46 -4.25
N LEU A 82 3.52 -7.71 -3.25
CA LEU A 82 3.82 -7.31 -1.88
C LEU A 82 5.11 -7.96 -1.39
N LYS A 83 5.30 -9.25 -1.65
CA LYS A 83 6.52 -9.97 -1.27
C LYS A 83 7.76 -9.43 -1.97
N GLU A 84 7.63 -9.00 -3.22
CA GLU A 84 8.74 -8.35 -3.93
C GLU A 84 9.06 -6.98 -3.34
N ALA A 85 8.06 -6.24 -2.91
CA ALA A 85 8.25 -4.90 -2.35
C ALA A 85 8.85 -4.94 -0.96
N LEU A 86 8.48 -5.90 -0.14
CA LEU A 86 8.87 -6.00 1.26
C LEU A 86 9.61 -7.30 1.54
N THR A 87 10.90 -7.35 1.18
CA THR A 87 11.71 -8.56 1.36
C THR A 87 12.49 -8.58 2.66
N SER A 88 12.64 -7.45 3.35
CA SER A 88 13.39 -7.37 4.60
C SER A 88 12.67 -8.12 5.73
N LYS A 89 13.36 -9.10 6.30
CA LYS A 89 12.83 -9.84 7.46
C LYS A 89 12.64 -8.93 8.67
N GLU A 90 13.57 -8.01 8.88
CA GLU A 90 13.50 -7.06 9.99
C GLU A 90 12.28 -6.16 9.87
N LEU A 91 11.98 -5.69 8.66
CA LEU A 91 10.83 -4.86 8.42
C LEU A 91 9.53 -5.65 8.65
N LYS A 92 9.46 -6.89 8.18
CA LYS A 92 8.29 -7.75 8.42
C LYS A 92 8.03 -7.94 9.91
N GLU A 93 9.08 -8.20 10.68
CA GLU A 93 8.98 -8.35 12.13
C GLU A 93 8.50 -7.07 12.80
N CYS A 94 8.98 -5.92 12.33
CA CYS A 94 8.54 -4.63 12.84
C CYS A 94 7.07 -4.36 12.51
N ILE A 95 6.66 -4.60 11.28
CA ILE A 95 5.28 -4.44 10.84
C ILE A 95 4.36 -5.28 11.71
N ASN A 96 4.74 -6.52 11.94
CA ASN A 96 3.97 -7.44 12.77
C ASN A 96 3.90 -6.96 14.23
N SER A 97 5.03 -6.55 14.80
CA SER A 97 5.10 -6.11 16.20
C SER A 97 4.33 -4.83 16.45
N LEU A 98 4.17 -3.97 15.44
CA LEU A 98 3.40 -2.73 15.54
C LEU A 98 1.90 -2.94 15.29
N GLY A 99 1.48 -4.17 14.99
CA GLY A 99 0.08 -4.50 14.83
C GLY A 99 -0.52 -4.27 13.46
N PHE A 100 0.31 -4.02 12.45
CA PHE A 100 -0.17 -3.92 11.08
C PHE A 100 -0.75 -5.23 10.60
N ARG A 101 -1.73 -5.13 9.72
CA ARG A 101 -2.38 -6.30 9.10
C ARG A 101 -2.22 -6.26 7.60
N VAL A 102 -2.18 -7.45 7.02
CA VAL A 102 -2.24 -7.62 5.56
C VAL A 102 -3.66 -8.05 5.24
N LEU A 103 -4.33 -7.27 4.41
CA LEU A 103 -5.74 -7.48 4.06
C LEU A 103 -5.89 -7.81 2.58
N LEU A 104 -6.73 -8.78 2.30
CA LEU A 104 -7.24 -9.02 0.96
C LEU A 104 -8.54 -8.23 0.83
N LEU A 105 -8.55 -7.25 -0.07
CA LEU A 105 -9.70 -6.39 -0.30
C LEU A 105 -10.43 -6.80 -1.57
N GLU A 106 -11.75 -6.69 -1.55
CA GLU A 106 -12.58 -6.77 -2.74
C GLU A 106 -13.15 -5.37 -2.99
N LEU A 107 -12.86 -4.81 -4.16
CA LEU A 107 -13.19 -3.43 -4.51
C LEU A 107 -14.24 -3.39 -5.60
N SER A 108 -15.28 -2.56 -5.42
CA SER A 108 -16.29 -2.33 -6.46
C SER A 108 -15.76 -1.42 -7.57
N ASP A 109 -14.84 -0.52 -7.22
CA ASP A 109 -14.22 0.41 -8.16
C ASP A 109 -12.81 0.73 -7.69
N CYS A 110 -11.93 0.99 -8.64
CA CYS A 110 -10.56 1.38 -8.35
C CYS A 110 -9.91 1.95 -9.59
N ILE A 111 -8.73 2.54 -9.41
CA ILE A 111 -7.89 2.99 -10.51
C ILE A 111 -6.58 2.20 -10.42
N ALA A 112 -6.22 1.52 -11.48
CA ALA A 112 -5.08 0.61 -11.46
C ALA A 112 -4.13 0.83 -12.63
N SER A 113 -2.86 0.56 -12.38
CA SER A 113 -1.83 0.41 -13.40
C SER A 113 -1.20 -0.99 -13.24
N PRO A 114 -0.23 -1.38 -14.08
CA PRO A 114 0.53 -2.61 -13.84
C PRO A 114 1.34 -2.60 -12.55
N PHE A 115 1.45 -1.47 -11.86
CA PHE A 115 2.32 -1.29 -10.70
C PHE A 115 1.58 -1.12 -9.39
N GLN A 116 0.35 -0.61 -9.40
CA GLN A 116 -0.37 -0.31 -8.17
C GLN A 116 -1.86 -0.12 -8.41
N ILE A 117 -2.60 -0.16 -7.31
CA ILE A 117 -4.04 0.13 -7.29
C ILE A 117 -4.25 1.28 -6.31
N ILE A 118 -5.09 2.24 -6.68
CA ILE A 118 -5.62 3.22 -5.75
C ILE A 118 -7.15 3.11 -5.69
N PHE A 119 -7.70 3.36 -4.52
CA PHE A 119 -9.13 3.17 -4.28
C PHE A 119 -9.62 4.07 -3.15
N LYS A 120 -10.93 4.25 -3.09
CA LYS A 120 -11.58 4.92 -1.96
C LYS A 120 -12.13 3.90 -0.98
N LYS A 121 -12.17 4.23 0.30
CA LYS A 121 -12.72 3.31 1.32
C LYS A 121 -14.16 2.92 1.06
N GLU A 122 -14.97 3.83 0.52
CA GLU A 122 -16.37 3.57 0.19
C GLU A 122 -16.54 2.44 -0.85
N ASP A 123 -15.50 2.15 -1.63
CA ASP A 123 -15.52 1.13 -2.67
C ASP A 123 -15.07 -0.25 -2.17
N VAL A 124 -14.72 -0.37 -0.90
CA VAL A 124 -14.36 -1.67 -0.30
C VAL A 124 -15.63 -2.44 0.03
N LEU A 125 -15.84 -3.55 -0.69
CA LEU A 125 -16.98 -4.42 -0.48
C LEU A 125 -16.75 -5.44 0.61
N ASN A 126 -15.50 -5.92 0.72
CA ASN A 126 -15.14 -6.96 1.67
C ASN A 126 -13.64 -6.87 1.97
N SER A 127 -13.26 -7.28 3.17
CA SER A 127 -11.85 -7.38 3.56
C SER A 127 -11.64 -8.64 4.38
N GLU A 128 -10.53 -9.32 4.13
CA GLU A 128 -10.14 -10.54 4.85
C GLU A 128 -8.70 -10.35 5.35
N ASP A 129 -8.48 -10.64 6.62
CA ASP A 129 -7.13 -10.60 7.19
C ASP A 129 -6.36 -11.84 6.76
N ILE A 130 -5.34 -11.62 5.92
CA ILE A 130 -4.47 -12.68 5.42
C ILE A 130 -3.04 -12.52 5.94
N SER A 131 -2.87 -11.85 7.07
CA SER A 131 -1.55 -11.60 7.67
C SER A 131 -0.73 -12.88 7.86
N PHE A 132 -1.38 -13.99 8.15
CA PHE A 132 -0.72 -15.29 8.29
C PHE A 132 0.00 -15.76 7.02
N MET A 133 -0.39 -15.26 5.86
CA MET A 133 0.24 -15.62 4.58
C MET A 133 1.51 -14.83 4.31
N PHE A 134 1.72 -13.72 5.02
CA PHE A 134 2.83 -12.81 4.78
C PHE A 134 3.69 -12.59 6.03
N LEU A 135 3.05 -12.31 7.15
CA LEU A 135 3.70 -12.07 8.43
C LEU A 135 3.83 -13.37 9.23
#